data_b8f2acd894b8f31d81d00f373a5f30a3
#
_entry.id   b8f2acd894b8f31d81d00f373a5f30a3
#
_cell.length_a   1.000
_cell.length_b   1.000
_cell.length_c   1.000
_cell.angle_alpha   90.00
_cell.angle_beta   90.00
_cell.angle_gamma   90.00
#
_symmetry.space_group_name_H-M   'P 1'
#
loop_
_entity.id
_entity.type
_entity.pdbx_description
1 polymer ?
#
loop_
_entity_poly.entity_id
_entity_poly.type
_entity_poly.pdbx_seq_one_letter_code
_entity_poly.pdbx_strand_id
1 'polypeptide(L)'
;MKETLMHTFDDNKIPDELLTPEILQLLASIHEHKGRQDLFLEAKTDELCTLLDAAMIQSTGASNRIEGIFTSDKRLKELVSHKAEPRNRSEQEIAGYREVLQTIHESYSQVRISV
;
A
#
# COMPACT_ATOMS: atom_id res chain seq x y z
N MET A 1 -20.05 -20.11 -14.90
CA MET A 1 -18.63 -20.14 -15.32
C MET A 1 -17.81 -18.93 -14.82
N LYS A 2 -18.40 -17.76 -14.66
CA LYS A 2 -17.69 -16.62 -14.06
C LYS A 2 -17.45 -16.77 -12.55
N GLU A 3 -18.25 -17.52 -11.86
CA GLU A 3 -18.13 -17.74 -10.40
C GLU A 3 -16.95 -18.63 -10.02
N THR A 4 -16.48 -19.49 -10.92
CA THR A 4 -15.40 -20.44 -10.62
C THR A 4 -14.02 -19.77 -10.52
N LEU A 5 -13.80 -18.63 -11.19
CA LEU A 5 -12.54 -17.88 -11.15
C LEU A 5 -12.37 -17.07 -9.87
N MET A 6 -13.47 -16.71 -9.22
CA MET A 6 -13.46 -15.94 -7.97
C MET A 6 -13.11 -16.80 -6.75
N HIS A 7 -13.34 -18.10 -6.81
CA HIS A 7 -13.00 -19.03 -5.73
C HIS A 7 -11.50 -19.30 -5.57
N THR A 8 -10.68 -18.89 -6.55
CA THR A 8 -9.22 -19.03 -6.47
C THR A 8 -8.58 -18.03 -5.52
N PHE A 9 -9.29 -16.97 -5.09
CA PHE A 9 -8.82 -15.97 -4.13
C PHE A 9 -9.50 -16.09 -2.76
N ASP A 10 -9.91 -17.29 -2.39
CA ASP A 10 -10.39 -17.55 -1.04
C ASP A 10 -9.18 -17.70 -0.11
N ASP A 11 -8.91 -16.65 0.67
CA ASP A 11 -7.81 -16.60 1.63
C ASP A 11 -7.85 -17.73 2.66
N ASN A 12 -8.98 -18.40 2.79
CA ASN A 12 -9.16 -19.55 3.69
C ASN A 12 -8.75 -20.88 3.05
N LYS A 13 -8.42 -20.87 1.76
CA LYS A 13 -8.01 -22.07 1.01
C LYS A 13 -6.61 -21.91 0.44
N ILE A 14 -5.62 -22.14 1.28
CA ILE A 14 -4.23 -22.19 0.84
C ILE A 14 -3.97 -23.61 0.29
N PRO A 15 -3.53 -23.74 -0.98
CA PRO A 15 -3.15 -25.05 -1.51
C PRO A 15 -2.01 -25.67 -0.70
N ASP A 16 -2.14 -26.95 -0.34
CA ASP A 16 -1.11 -27.65 0.44
C ASP A 16 0.26 -27.66 -0.24
N GLU A 17 0.29 -27.59 -1.56
CA GLU A 17 1.50 -27.52 -2.37
C GLU A 17 2.35 -26.28 -2.13
N LEU A 18 1.77 -25.21 -1.60
CA LEU A 18 2.48 -23.99 -1.23
C LEU A 18 3.15 -24.07 0.15
N LEU A 19 2.79 -25.06 0.96
CA LEU A 19 3.32 -25.23 2.31
C LEU A 19 4.64 -26.02 2.31
N THR A 20 5.65 -25.49 1.64
CA THR A 20 7.00 -26.08 1.63
C THR A 20 7.77 -25.65 2.89
N PRO A 21 8.82 -26.41 3.31
CA PRO A 21 9.67 -26.00 4.43
C PRO A 21 10.26 -24.60 4.25
N GLU A 22 10.65 -24.21 3.04
CA GLU A 22 11.20 -22.89 2.73
C GLU A 22 10.15 -21.79 2.95
N ILE A 23 8.93 -21.99 2.49
CA ILE A 23 7.82 -21.04 2.68
C ILE A 23 7.50 -20.91 4.18
N LEU A 24 7.47 -22.01 4.92
CA LEU A 24 7.22 -21.98 6.36
C LEU A 24 8.31 -21.22 7.11
N GLN A 25 9.58 -21.38 6.74
CA GLN A 25 10.70 -20.62 7.31
C GLN A 25 10.57 -19.12 7.02
N LEU A 26 10.21 -18.75 5.79
CA LEU A 26 9.99 -17.35 5.42
C LEU A 26 8.84 -16.74 6.20
N LEU A 27 7.73 -17.46 6.36
CA LEU A 27 6.59 -17.02 7.17
C LEU A 27 6.98 -16.81 8.63
N ALA A 28 7.74 -17.73 9.22
CA ALA A 28 8.22 -17.62 10.59
C ALA A 28 9.12 -16.37 10.76
N SER A 29 10.03 -16.13 9.80
CA SER A 29 10.89 -14.95 9.78
C SER A 29 10.10 -13.65 9.66
N ILE A 30 9.11 -13.60 8.77
CA ILE A 30 8.23 -12.44 8.61
C ILE A 30 7.49 -12.15 9.90
N HIS A 31 6.92 -13.15 10.55
CA HIS A 31 6.21 -12.97 11.82
C HIS A 31 7.12 -12.54 12.97
N GLU A 32 8.36 -13.03 13.02
CA GLU A 32 9.36 -12.55 13.99
C GLU A 32 9.67 -11.07 13.80
N HIS A 33 9.92 -10.64 12.56
CA HIS A 33 10.18 -9.24 12.24
C HIS A 33 8.95 -8.36 12.51
N LYS A 34 7.75 -8.85 12.21
CA LYS A 34 6.51 -8.14 12.53
C LYS A 34 6.36 -7.91 14.03
N GLY A 35 6.66 -8.90 14.86
CA GLY A 35 6.64 -8.76 16.31
C GLY A 35 7.64 -7.74 16.83
N ARG A 36 8.87 -7.72 16.27
CA ARG A 36 9.87 -6.70 16.58
C ARG A 36 9.44 -5.29 16.15
N GLN A 37 8.77 -5.18 15.02
CA GLN A 37 8.25 -3.92 14.50
C GLN A 37 7.23 -3.30 15.45
N ASP A 38 6.37 -4.09 16.07
CA ASP A 38 5.38 -3.59 17.02
C ASP A 38 6.04 -2.87 18.20
N LEU A 39 7.18 -3.36 18.70
CA LEU A 39 7.97 -2.67 19.73
C LEU A 39 8.55 -1.35 19.24
N PHE A 40 8.96 -1.28 17.98
CA PHE A 40 9.47 -0.07 17.35
C PHE A 40 8.41 1.00 17.15
N LEU A 41 7.18 0.59 16.82
CA LEU A 41 6.04 1.48 16.62
C LEU A 41 5.68 2.25 17.90
N GLU A 42 5.77 1.61 19.04
CA GLU A 42 5.53 2.25 20.35
C GLU A 42 6.63 3.24 20.73
N ALA A 43 7.88 2.97 20.36
CA ALA A 43 9.03 3.74 20.81
C ALA A 43 9.36 4.96 19.93
N LYS A 44 8.96 4.96 18.65
CA LYS A 44 9.41 5.96 17.65
C LYS A 44 8.30 6.43 16.72
N THR A 45 7.14 6.76 17.27
CA THR A 45 5.94 7.12 16.50
C THR A 45 6.16 8.31 15.56
N ASP A 46 6.86 9.35 16.00
CA ASP A 46 7.09 10.56 15.19
C ASP A 46 8.00 10.31 14.00
N GLU A 47 9.06 9.52 14.18
CA GLU A 47 9.95 9.12 13.10
C GLU A 47 9.23 8.26 12.07
N LEU A 48 8.36 7.36 12.52
CA LEU A 48 7.56 6.49 11.66
C LEU A 48 6.51 7.26 10.88
N CYS A 49 5.88 8.27 11.46
CA CYS A 49 4.96 9.17 10.73
C CYS A 49 5.69 9.91 9.61
N THR A 50 6.89 10.42 9.88
CA THR A 50 7.71 11.09 8.86
C THR A 50 8.09 10.14 7.73
N LEU A 51 8.46 8.90 8.05
CA LEU A 51 8.75 7.88 7.05
C LEU A 51 7.53 7.48 6.24
N LEU A 52 6.36 7.40 6.86
CA LEU A 52 5.10 7.13 6.17
C LEU A 52 4.77 8.23 5.17
N ASP A 53 4.88 9.48 5.56
CA ASP A 53 4.65 10.63 4.66
C ASP A 53 5.60 10.60 3.46
N ALA A 54 6.89 10.34 3.71
CA ALA A 54 7.88 10.19 2.64
C ALA A 54 7.54 9.01 1.71
N ALA A 55 7.13 7.88 2.26
CA ALA A 55 6.73 6.70 1.49
C ALA A 55 5.50 6.98 0.64
N MET A 56 4.49 7.67 1.17
CA MET A 56 3.29 8.07 0.42
C MET A 56 3.63 8.97 -0.75
N ILE A 57 4.51 9.95 -0.56
CA ILE A 57 4.96 10.86 -1.62
C ILE A 57 5.72 10.10 -2.71
N GLN A 58 6.69 9.28 -2.34
CA GLN A 58 7.50 8.50 -3.27
C GLN A 58 6.68 7.47 -4.04
N SER A 59 5.84 6.73 -3.37
CA SER A 59 4.98 5.71 -3.99
C SER A 59 4.00 6.32 -4.97
N THR A 60 3.33 7.40 -4.57
CA THR A 60 2.38 8.12 -5.43
C THR A 60 3.08 8.68 -6.66
N GLY A 61 4.21 9.34 -6.50
CA GLY A 61 4.97 9.90 -7.61
C GLY A 61 5.50 8.84 -8.57
N ALA A 62 6.11 7.79 -8.06
CA ALA A 62 6.70 6.73 -8.87
C ALA A 62 5.64 5.93 -9.64
N SER A 63 4.54 5.56 -9.01
CA SER A 63 3.47 4.79 -9.64
C SER A 63 2.78 5.58 -10.75
N ASN A 64 2.48 6.85 -10.52
CA ASN A 64 1.89 7.71 -11.55
C ASN A 64 2.86 7.98 -12.70
N ARG A 65 4.16 8.09 -12.41
CA ARG A 65 5.19 8.28 -13.44
C ARG A 65 5.30 7.09 -14.38
N ILE A 66 5.14 5.88 -13.89
CA ILE A 66 5.08 4.66 -14.71
C ILE A 66 3.91 4.74 -15.72
N GLU A 67 2.80 5.32 -15.32
CA GLU A 67 1.62 5.55 -16.18
C GLU A 67 1.75 6.78 -17.09
N GLY A 68 2.90 7.46 -17.09
CA GLY A 68 3.10 8.67 -17.86
C GLY A 68 2.46 9.93 -17.28
N ILE A 69 2.11 9.91 -16.00
CA ILE A 69 1.47 11.02 -15.29
C ILE A 69 2.53 11.74 -14.45
N PHE A 70 2.76 13.01 -14.76
CA PHE A 70 3.84 13.81 -14.17
C PHE A 70 3.31 15.09 -13.55
N THR A 71 3.97 15.51 -12.48
CA THR A 71 3.91 16.86 -11.94
C THR A 71 5.25 17.21 -11.31
N SER A 72 5.47 18.46 -10.94
CA SER A 72 6.69 18.87 -10.25
C SER A 72 6.76 18.25 -8.86
N ASP A 73 7.97 18.07 -8.34
CA ASP A 73 8.18 17.52 -7.00
C ASP A 73 7.48 18.35 -5.91
N LYS A 74 7.48 19.67 -6.08
CA LYS A 74 6.77 20.58 -5.17
C LYS A 74 5.27 20.32 -5.19
N ARG A 75 4.67 20.22 -6.38
CA ARG A 75 3.24 19.95 -6.53
C ARG A 75 2.86 18.58 -6.02
N LEU A 76 3.70 17.57 -6.28
CA LEU A 76 3.51 16.23 -5.77
C LEU A 76 3.40 16.22 -4.24
N LYS A 77 4.33 16.87 -3.55
CA LYS A 77 4.30 16.99 -2.09
C LYS A 77 3.05 17.70 -1.59
N GLU A 78 2.67 18.81 -2.24
CA GLU A 78 1.47 19.57 -1.87
C GLU A 78 0.19 18.76 -2.07
N LEU A 79 0.08 18.02 -3.17
CA LEU A 79 -1.09 17.17 -3.47
C LEU A 79 -1.20 15.98 -2.50
N VAL A 80 -0.08 15.31 -2.21
CA VAL A 80 -0.07 14.17 -1.29
C VAL A 80 -0.34 14.62 0.14
N SER A 81 0.12 15.80 0.54
CA SER A 81 -0.10 16.38 1.87
C SER A 81 -1.44 17.11 2.03
N HIS A 82 -2.33 17.07 1.05
CA HIS A 82 -3.60 17.80 1.04
C HIS A 82 -3.47 19.32 1.16
N LYS A 83 -2.33 19.88 0.76
CA LYS A 83 -2.07 21.33 0.83
C LYS A 83 -2.40 22.08 -0.45
N ALA A 84 -2.82 21.39 -1.49
CA ALA A 84 -3.17 21.98 -2.78
C ALA A 84 -4.29 21.21 -3.45
N GLU A 85 -5.08 21.93 -4.24
CA GLU A 85 -6.09 21.34 -5.11
C GLU A 85 -5.47 21.00 -6.48
N PRO A 86 -5.93 19.91 -7.13
CA PRO A 86 -5.51 19.57 -8.47
C PRO A 86 -5.84 20.68 -9.49
N ARG A 87 -4.89 21.03 -10.35
CA ARG A 87 -5.03 22.08 -11.39
C ARG A 87 -5.35 21.52 -12.77
N ASN A 88 -5.05 20.25 -13.01
CA ASN A 88 -5.24 19.59 -14.29
C ASN A 88 -5.56 18.11 -14.09
N ARG A 89 -5.78 17.40 -15.19
CA ARG A 89 -6.14 15.99 -15.16
C ARG A 89 -5.05 15.12 -14.53
N SER A 90 -3.79 15.35 -14.87
CA SER A 90 -2.67 14.60 -14.29
C SER A 90 -2.63 14.75 -12.77
N GLU A 91 -2.81 15.95 -12.25
CA GLU A 91 -2.85 16.20 -10.82
C GLU A 91 -4.11 15.58 -10.15
N GLN A 92 -5.24 15.54 -10.87
CA GLN A 92 -6.45 14.84 -10.39
C GLN A 92 -6.21 13.34 -10.26
N GLU A 93 -5.51 12.72 -11.20
CA GLU A 93 -5.18 11.30 -11.14
C GLU A 93 -4.19 11.01 -9.99
N ILE A 94 -3.21 11.87 -9.77
CA ILE A 94 -2.30 11.79 -8.62
C ILE A 94 -3.06 11.88 -7.30
N ALA A 95 -3.96 12.85 -7.18
CA ALA A 95 -4.80 13.00 -5.99
C ALA A 95 -5.71 11.79 -5.75
N GLY A 96 -6.31 11.25 -6.80
CA GLY A 96 -7.14 10.05 -6.74
C GLY A 96 -6.32 8.82 -6.32
N TYR A 97 -5.13 8.65 -6.85
CA TYR A 97 -4.22 7.57 -6.45
C TYR A 97 -3.87 7.66 -4.95
N ARG A 98 -3.54 8.86 -4.47
CA ARG A 98 -3.27 9.10 -3.06
C ARG A 98 -4.45 8.69 -2.18
N GLU A 99 -5.68 9.06 -2.54
CA GLU A 99 -6.88 8.70 -1.78
C GLU A 99 -7.05 7.17 -1.67
N VAL A 100 -6.88 6.46 -2.77
CA VAL A 100 -6.96 5.00 -2.79
C VAL A 100 -5.86 4.39 -1.95
N LEU A 101 -4.62 4.84 -2.10
CA LEU A 101 -3.48 4.34 -1.35
C LEU A 101 -3.67 4.55 0.16
N GLN A 102 -4.13 5.72 0.56
CA GLN A 102 -4.44 6.02 1.96
C GLN A 102 -5.54 5.10 2.49
N THR A 103 -6.63 4.94 1.75
CA THR A 103 -7.73 4.04 2.12
C THR A 103 -7.25 2.60 2.32
N ILE A 104 -6.39 2.10 1.45
CA ILE A 104 -5.82 0.76 1.58
C ILE A 104 -4.97 0.66 2.85
N HIS A 105 -4.10 1.63 3.10
CA HIS A 105 -3.24 1.62 4.30
C HIS A 105 -4.03 1.68 5.60
N GLU A 106 -5.10 2.45 5.64
CA GLU A 106 -5.92 2.62 6.84
C GLU A 106 -6.91 1.47 7.07
N SER A 107 -7.37 0.81 6.00
CA SER A 107 -8.51 -0.11 6.03
C SER A 107 -8.23 -1.46 5.37
N TYR A 108 -6.98 -1.84 5.13
CA TYR A 108 -6.63 -3.06 4.41
C TYR A 108 -7.26 -4.33 5.01
N SER A 109 -7.44 -4.39 6.31
CA SER A 109 -8.06 -5.53 6.99
C SER A 109 -9.56 -5.71 6.67
N GLN A 110 -10.20 -4.65 6.18
CA GLN A 110 -11.62 -4.63 5.81
C GLN A 110 -11.84 -4.68 4.30
N VAL A 111 -10.78 -4.44 3.52
CA VAL A 111 -10.83 -4.48 2.06
C VAL A 111 -10.76 -5.93 1.60
N ARG A 112 -11.76 -6.36 0.83
CA ARG A 112 -11.80 -7.69 0.22
C ARG A 112 -11.49 -7.60 -1.27
N ILE A 113 -10.84 -8.63 -1.79
CA ILE A 113 -10.69 -8.80 -3.23
C ILE A 113 -12.05 -9.19 -3.79
N SER A 114 -12.65 -8.29 -4.54
CA SER A 114 -13.97 -8.48 -5.16
C SER A 114 -13.97 -7.90 -6.57
N VAL A 115 -14.92 -8.35 -7.37
CA VAL A 115 -15.18 -7.81 -8.72
C VAL A 115 -16.36 -6.87 -8.67
#